data_8f6b69e5f4e6a877167c80f1f35b0dfd
#
_entry.id   8f6b69e5f4e6a877167c80f1f35b0dfd
#
_cell.length_a   1.000
_cell.length_b   1.000
_cell.length_c   1.000
_cell.angle_alpha   90.00
_cell.angle_beta   90.00
_cell.angle_gamma   90.00
#
_symmetry.space_group_name_H-M   'P 1'
#
loop_
_entity.id
_entity.type
_entity.pdbx_description
1 polymer ?
#
loop_
_entity_poly.entity_id
_entity_poly.type
_entity_poly.pdbx_seq_one_letter_code
_entity_poly.pdbx_strand_id
1 'polypeptide(L)'
;MIKRLFILLLAACFLVPYSQGNEEDALKVSKKKAAERNVRKAASRKKKELRDMGVKNVRVKSPGDWPRQVTVPKDTEVAEAPLPAGLPGFLFVSNNFEYYSPVRLQPSAQKTVARLCECAYEANCAVAEVLPVPRAEARQRTRKLRITLQPNMAAYHAAGGPKGSAGVFFGQYRAGAHPLTEADIVMDQVMIPFESLGINSSGAVQREDIDTHPLVHELTHQQFLLNGLPIWANEGWAEYIGYVPYVGEDLDFVRGFSLILHTAKQRAAHNALDFDFKLDEFFTMDQSTMYGYMPQGKDTYTLSVMTVAFFVHLDGKRGIEAMKSYLQALLDGKSYEEAASILIAPYRSADRLQQTFVRAWKSKKVEVSFPKK
;
A
#
# COMPACT_ATOMS: atom_id res chain seq x y z
N MET A 1 -14.79 0.99 -29.36
CA MET A 1 -15.70 1.33 -28.26
C MET A 1 -14.93 1.22 -26.96
N ILE A 2 -14.43 2.33 -26.45
CA ILE A 2 -13.61 2.42 -25.23
C ILE A 2 -14.59 2.44 -24.06
N LYS A 3 -14.69 1.40 -23.28
CA LYS A 3 -15.45 1.39 -22.03
C LYS A 3 -14.66 0.58 -20.99
N ARG A 4 -14.21 1.25 -20.04
CA ARG A 4 -14.10 1.11 -18.58
C ARG A 4 -12.84 1.80 -18.09
N LEU A 5 -13.04 3.05 -17.74
CA LEU A 5 -12.13 3.80 -16.89
C LEU A 5 -12.28 3.23 -15.48
N PHE A 6 -11.30 2.45 -15.01
CA PHE A 6 -11.20 2.11 -13.60
C PHE A 6 -10.52 3.26 -12.89
N ILE A 7 -11.32 4.20 -12.39
CA ILE A 7 -10.84 5.20 -11.44
C ILE A 7 -10.93 4.55 -10.07
N LEU A 8 -9.81 4.11 -9.53
CA LEU A 8 -9.69 3.74 -8.12
C LEU A 8 -9.71 5.03 -7.29
N LEU A 9 -10.88 5.40 -6.81
CA LEU A 9 -11.07 6.49 -5.85
C LEU A 9 -10.78 5.97 -4.45
N LEU A 10 -9.62 6.29 -3.93
CA LEU A 10 -9.27 6.03 -2.53
C LEU A 10 -9.64 7.23 -1.68
N ALA A 11 -10.63 7.07 -0.83
CA ALA A 11 -10.93 7.99 0.26
C ALA A 11 -10.20 7.49 1.52
N ALA A 12 -8.91 7.85 1.69
CA ALA A 12 -8.22 7.63 2.95
C ALA A 12 -8.64 8.72 3.94
N CYS A 13 -9.52 8.39 4.87
CA CYS A 13 -9.90 9.25 5.98
C CYS A 13 -8.83 9.23 7.07
N PHE A 14 -7.97 10.24 7.10
CA PHE A 14 -7.30 10.65 8.33
C PHE A 14 -7.24 12.18 8.39
N LEU A 15 -8.22 12.76 9.07
CA LEU A 15 -8.21 14.17 9.45
C LEU A 15 -7.36 14.37 10.71
N VAL A 16 -6.25 15.08 10.57
CA VAL A 16 -5.57 15.76 11.67
C VAL A 16 -5.67 17.27 11.39
N PRO A 17 -6.18 18.08 12.31
CA PRO A 17 -6.37 19.51 12.07
C PRO A 17 -5.04 20.25 12.03
N TYR A 18 -4.91 21.11 11.03
CA TYR A 18 -3.77 22.00 10.80
C TYR A 18 -4.08 23.38 11.41
N SER A 19 -3.20 23.87 12.28
CA SER A 19 -3.24 25.25 12.77
C SER A 19 -2.15 26.08 12.10
N GLN A 20 -2.53 27.22 11.51
CA GLN A 20 -1.63 28.22 10.94
C GLN A 20 -1.10 29.17 12.03
N GLY A 21 0.15 29.60 11.88
CA GLY A 21 0.71 30.74 12.62
C GLY A 21 2.03 31.21 12.01
N ASN A 22 2.04 32.45 11.52
CA ASN A 22 3.19 33.19 11.01
C ASN A 22 4.06 33.71 12.14
N GLU A 23 5.39 33.77 11.95
CA GLU A 23 6.23 34.94 12.24
C GLU A 23 7.70 34.70 11.86
N GLU A 24 8.37 35.78 11.43
CA GLU A 24 9.62 35.85 10.68
C GLU A 24 10.91 35.77 11.52
N ASP A 25 11.92 35.31 10.85
CA ASP A 25 13.35 35.64 10.85
C ASP A 25 14.05 36.15 12.12
N ALA A 26 14.37 35.22 12.98
CA ALA A 26 15.63 35.25 13.73
C ALA A 26 15.94 33.86 14.25
N LEU A 27 16.99 33.21 13.83
CA LEU A 27 17.44 31.90 14.36
C LEU A 27 17.72 30.80 13.32
N LYS A 28 18.41 31.12 12.25
CA LYS A 28 18.85 30.06 11.31
C LYS A 28 19.80 29.03 11.95
N VAL A 29 20.51 29.36 12.98
CA VAL A 29 21.45 28.43 13.66
C VAL A 29 20.79 27.68 14.83
N SER A 30 19.87 28.27 15.56
CA SER A 30 19.11 27.58 16.62
C SER A 30 18.03 26.68 16.04
N LYS A 31 17.50 27.00 14.87
CA LYS A 31 16.51 26.17 14.16
C LYS A 31 17.09 24.81 13.71
N LYS A 32 18.36 24.76 13.28
CA LYS A 32 19.03 23.51 12.90
C LYS A 32 19.18 22.55 14.10
N LYS A 33 19.66 23.08 15.24
CA LYS A 33 19.79 22.30 16.49
C LYS A 33 18.41 21.93 17.08
N ALA A 34 17.39 22.78 16.94
CA ALA A 34 16.03 22.51 17.37
C ALA A 34 15.36 21.45 16.46
N ALA A 35 15.59 21.50 15.14
CA ALA A 35 15.13 20.49 14.19
C ALA A 35 15.76 19.13 14.50
N GLU A 36 17.09 19.05 14.65
CA GLU A 36 17.76 17.79 15.04
C GLU A 36 17.27 17.24 16.38
N ARG A 37 16.97 18.13 17.34
CA ARG A 37 16.43 17.74 18.64
C ARG A 37 14.97 17.26 18.54
N ASN A 38 14.19 17.85 17.64
CA ASN A 38 12.82 17.44 17.37
C ASN A 38 12.77 16.12 16.61
N VAL A 39 13.64 15.89 15.63
CA VAL A 39 13.79 14.59 14.93
C VAL A 39 14.16 13.49 15.91
N ARG A 40 15.12 13.72 16.81
CA ARG A 40 15.46 12.75 17.87
C ARG A 40 14.31 12.54 18.87
N LYS A 41 13.53 13.57 19.19
CA LYS A 41 12.33 13.46 20.03
C LYS A 41 11.20 12.74 19.33
N ALA A 42 10.95 13.02 18.03
CA ALA A 42 9.94 12.32 17.23
C ALA A 42 10.29 10.84 17.05
N ALA A 43 11.54 10.52 16.72
CA ALA A 43 12.01 9.13 16.66
C ALA A 43 11.92 8.42 18.04
N SER A 44 12.25 9.13 19.12
CA SER A 44 12.10 8.63 20.49
C SER A 44 10.62 8.46 20.88
N ARG A 45 9.75 9.37 20.46
CA ARG A 45 8.31 9.33 20.68
C ARG A 45 7.66 8.21 19.88
N LYS A 46 8.00 8.05 18.61
CA LYS A 46 7.58 6.92 17.77
C LYS A 46 8.09 5.58 18.30
N LYS A 47 9.34 5.54 18.82
CA LYS A 47 9.90 4.36 19.49
C LYS A 47 9.20 4.08 20.83
N LYS A 48 8.74 5.11 21.54
CA LYS A 48 7.95 4.99 22.77
C LYS A 48 6.53 4.56 22.47
N GLU A 49 5.84 5.16 21.50
CA GLU A 49 4.51 4.74 21.04
C GLU A 49 4.49 3.28 20.59
N LEU A 50 5.49 2.85 19.81
CA LEU A 50 5.65 1.45 19.42
C LEU A 50 5.93 0.51 20.61
N ARG A 51 6.55 1.03 21.66
CA ARG A 51 6.79 0.30 22.91
C ARG A 51 5.53 0.24 23.80
N ASP A 52 4.80 1.35 23.87
CA ASP A 52 3.54 1.48 24.64
C ASP A 52 2.39 0.75 23.93
N MET A 53 2.45 0.55 22.60
CA MET A 53 1.58 -0.32 21.82
C MET A 53 1.80 -1.81 22.09
N GLY A 54 2.64 -2.17 23.07
CA GLY A 54 2.85 -3.57 23.46
C GLY A 54 3.53 -4.42 22.38
N VAL A 55 4.18 -3.81 21.39
CA VAL A 55 5.00 -4.49 20.37
C VAL A 55 6.30 -4.99 21.01
N LYS A 56 6.17 -5.67 22.16
CA LYS A 56 7.24 -6.47 22.72
C LYS A 56 7.27 -7.77 21.93
N ASN A 57 8.28 -7.90 21.04
CA ASN A 57 8.77 -9.18 20.51
C ASN A 57 7.68 -10.24 20.36
N VAL A 58 6.61 -9.94 19.62
CA VAL A 58 5.71 -11.00 19.20
C VAL A 58 6.53 -11.84 18.22
N ARG A 59 7.08 -12.93 18.73
CA ARG A 59 7.68 -13.97 17.88
C ARG A 59 6.55 -14.63 17.08
N VAL A 60 6.08 -13.93 16.06
CA VAL A 60 5.28 -14.54 15.02
C VAL A 60 6.26 -15.44 14.29
N LYS A 61 6.11 -16.76 14.45
CA LYS A 61 6.80 -17.70 13.58
C LYS A 61 6.30 -17.40 12.17
N SER A 62 7.16 -16.80 11.33
CA SER A 62 6.83 -16.69 9.92
C SER A 62 6.57 -18.09 9.40
N PRO A 63 5.50 -18.31 8.65
CA PRO A 63 5.35 -19.56 7.93
C PRO A 63 6.53 -19.68 6.96
N GLY A 64 7.23 -20.79 7.00
CA GLY A 64 8.37 -21.24 6.21
C GLY A 64 9.06 -20.19 5.31
N ASP A 65 8.53 -19.98 4.14
CA ASP A 65 9.19 -19.19 3.09
C ASP A 65 8.75 -17.71 3.03
N TRP A 66 7.83 -17.26 3.90
CA TRP A 66 7.38 -15.86 3.89
C TRP A 66 8.51 -14.91 4.32
N PRO A 67 8.75 -13.79 3.59
CA PRO A 67 9.82 -12.87 3.94
C PRO A 67 9.62 -12.30 5.36
N ARG A 68 10.70 -12.26 6.13
CA ARG A 68 10.71 -11.65 7.46
C ARG A 68 11.30 -10.26 7.42
N GLN A 69 12.45 -10.18 6.76
CA GLN A 69 13.26 -8.97 6.60
C GLN A 69 13.85 -8.96 5.22
N VAL A 70 13.85 -7.81 4.57
CA VAL A 70 14.45 -7.61 3.25
C VAL A 70 15.36 -6.40 3.35
N THR A 71 16.64 -6.60 3.08
CA THR A 71 17.63 -5.50 3.05
C THR A 71 17.49 -4.73 1.75
N VAL A 72 17.33 -3.43 1.86
CA VAL A 72 17.19 -2.53 0.71
C VAL A 72 18.51 -1.77 0.51
N PRO A 73 18.96 -1.56 -0.75
CA PRO A 73 20.16 -0.79 -1.02
C PRO A 73 20.14 0.59 -0.36
N LYS A 74 21.25 0.96 0.30
CA LYS A 74 21.38 2.26 1.00
C LYS A 74 21.31 3.43 0.05
N ASP A 75 21.95 3.30 -1.08
CA ASP A 75 22.07 4.34 -2.09
C ASP A 75 21.23 4.01 -3.30
N THR A 76 20.24 4.84 -3.54
CA THR A 76 19.45 4.83 -4.77
C THR A 76 20.07 5.83 -5.73
N GLU A 77 20.57 5.32 -6.85
CA GLU A 77 21.05 6.19 -7.93
C GLU A 77 19.86 6.93 -8.55
N VAL A 78 20.04 8.24 -8.71
CA VAL A 78 19.06 9.12 -9.32
C VAL A 78 19.73 9.98 -10.37
N ALA A 79 19.18 10.03 -11.56
CA ALA A 79 19.67 10.86 -12.66
C ALA A 79 18.53 11.71 -13.25
N GLU A 80 18.82 12.94 -13.62
CA GLU A 80 17.91 13.71 -14.46
C GLU A 80 17.91 13.13 -15.88
N ALA A 81 16.73 13.07 -16.49
CA ALA A 81 16.53 12.57 -17.83
C ALA A 81 15.84 13.62 -18.73
N PRO A 82 16.07 13.59 -20.04
CA PRO A 82 15.37 14.50 -20.95
C PRO A 82 13.87 14.21 -20.96
N LEU A 83 13.07 15.27 -20.88
CA LEU A 83 11.63 15.17 -21.09
C LEU A 83 11.30 14.92 -22.56
N PRO A 84 10.21 14.21 -22.84
CA PRO A 84 9.64 14.18 -24.18
C PRO A 84 9.38 15.61 -24.70
N ALA A 85 9.64 15.83 -25.98
CA ALA A 85 9.48 17.14 -26.58
C ALA A 85 8.07 17.72 -26.35
N GLY A 86 8.02 18.97 -25.90
CA GLY A 86 6.76 19.71 -25.70
C GLY A 86 6.12 19.52 -24.32
N LEU A 87 6.65 18.67 -23.45
CA LEU A 87 6.17 18.56 -22.07
C LEU A 87 6.93 19.54 -21.16
N PRO A 88 6.22 20.39 -20.38
CA PRO A 88 6.84 21.24 -19.38
C PRO A 88 7.22 20.44 -18.13
N GLY A 89 8.27 20.86 -17.43
CA GLY A 89 8.65 20.27 -16.14
C GLY A 89 10.00 19.58 -16.15
N PHE A 90 10.16 18.60 -15.28
CA PHE A 90 11.41 17.88 -15.03
C PHE A 90 11.14 16.39 -14.94
N LEU A 91 12.07 15.60 -15.44
CA LEU A 91 12.07 14.15 -15.36
C LEU A 91 13.34 13.71 -14.65
N PHE A 92 13.20 12.87 -13.65
CA PHE A 92 14.31 12.13 -13.08
C PHE A 92 13.98 10.64 -13.01
N VAL A 93 15.00 9.80 -12.95
CA VAL A 93 14.85 8.35 -13.02
C VAL A 93 15.67 7.67 -11.93
N SER A 94 15.15 6.55 -11.43
CA SER A 94 15.90 5.58 -10.63
C SER A 94 15.92 4.23 -11.34
N ASN A 95 16.29 3.14 -10.65
CA ASN A 95 16.39 1.82 -11.29
C ASN A 95 15.07 1.36 -11.91
N ASN A 96 13.96 1.45 -11.15
CA ASN A 96 12.67 0.91 -11.56
C ASN A 96 11.64 1.97 -11.91
N PHE A 97 11.90 3.25 -11.64
CA PHE A 97 10.91 4.32 -11.75
C PHE A 97 11.37 5.49 -12.60
N GLU A 98 10.39 6.14 -13.23
CA GLU A 98 10.48 7.47 -13.81
C GLU A 98 9.57 8.44 -13.05
N TYR A 99 10.07 9.63 -12.72
CA TYR A 99 9.38 10.62 -11.90
C TYR A 99 9.23 11.90 -12.68
N TYR A 100 8.00 12.21 -13.03
CA TYR A 100 7.66 13.50 -13.63
C TYR A 100 7.28 14.49 -12.53
N SER A 101 7.83 15.71 -12.63
CA SER A 101 7.50 16.81 -11.71
C SER A 101 7.41 18.14 -12.47
N PRO A 102 6.36 18.95 -12.28
CA PRO A 102 6.29 20.29 -12.88
C PRO A 102 7.27 21.28 -12.24
N VAL A 103 7.79 20.96 -11.05
CA VAL A 103 8.77 21.77 -10.32
C VAL A 103 10.06 20.97 -10.14
N ARG A 104 11.21 21.64 -10.31
CA ARG A 104 12.51 20.99 -10.09
C ARG A 104 12.71 20.64 -8.63
N LEU A 105 12.83 19.36 -8.34
CA LEU A 105 13.15 18.88 -6.99
C LEU A 105 14.63 19.10 -6.68
N GLN A 106 14.92 19.46 -5.43
CA GLN A 106 16.30 19.45 -4.93
C GLN A 106 16.86 18.02 -4.92
N PRO A 107 18.17 17.82 -5.10
CA PRO A 107 18.78 16.49 -5.15
C PRO A 107 18.45 15.60 -3.94
N SER A 108 18.34 16.20 -2.75
CA SER A 108 17.92 15.48 -1.53
C SER A 108 16.49 14.96 -1.61
N ALA A 109 15.56 15.76 -2.18
CA ALA A 109 14.18 15.38 -2.36
C ALA A 109 14.04 14.27 -3.43
N GLN A 110 14.77 14.40 -4.55
CA GLN A 110 14.82 13.35 -5.58
C GLN A 110 15.27 12.01 -4.97
N LYS A 111 16.36 12.01 -4.20
CA LYS A 111 16.86 10.79 -3.52
C LYS A 111 15.87 10.23 -2.51
N THR A 112 15.19 11.07 -1.73
CA THR A 112 14.18 10.63 -0.76
C THR A 112 13.02 9.94 -1.46
N VAL A 113 12.45 10.57 -2.51
CA VAL A 113 11.34 9.98 -3.28
C VAL A 113 11.75 8.68 -3.93
N ALA A 114 12.88 8.67 -4.64
CA ALA A 114 13.37 7.48 -5.32
C ALA A 114 13.60 6.34 -4.35
N ARG A 115 14.23 6.60 -3.21
CA ARG A 115 14.47 5.58 -2.18
C ARG A 115 13.17 4.97 -1.65
N LEU A 116 12.15 5.78 -1.36
CA LEU A 116 10.86 5.28 -0.89
C LEU A 116 10.20 4.37 -1.93
N CYS A 117 10.24 4.77 -3.21
CA CYS A 117 9.64 4.00 -4.28
C CYS A 117 10.40 2.69 -4.53
N GLU A 118 11.73 2.72 -4.53
CA GLU A 118 12.55 1.51 -4.68
C GLU A 118 12.37 0.56 -3.49
N CYS A 119 12.21 1.08 -2.27
CA CYS A 119 11.87 0.25 -1.10
C CYS A 119 10.52 -0.45 -1.26
N ALA A 120 9.49 0.27 -1.72
CA ALA A 120 8.18 -0.34 -2.00
C ALA A 120 8.28 -1.40 -3.10
N TYR A 121 9.10 -1.15 -4.12
CA TYR A 121 9.39 -2.12 -5.18
C TYR A 121 10.02 -3.41 -4.63
N GLU A 122 11.04 -3.28 -3.79
CA GLU A 122 11.71 -4.44 -3.18
C GLU A 122 10.78 -5.22 -2.23
N ALA A 123 9.87 -4.55 -1.50
CA ALA A 123 8.86 -5.22 -0.71
C ALA A 123 7.95 -6.12 -1.57
N ASN A 124 7.49 -5.57 -2.71
CA ASN A 124 6.66 -6.33 -3.64
C ASN A 124 7.45 -7.46 -4.33
N CYS A 125 8.74 -7.25 -4.64
CA CYS A 125 9.60 -8.30 -5.18
C CYS A 125 9.78 -9.46 -4.18
N ALA A 126 9.96 -9.16 -2.90
CA ALA A 126 10.05 -10.18 -1.87
C ALA A 126 8.75 -11.01 -1.74
N VAL A 127 7.58 -10.38 -1.94
CA VAL A 127 6.30 -11.11 -2.03
C VAL A 127 6.26 -11.97 -3.30
N ALA A 128 6.75 -11.47 -4.42
CA ALA A 128 6.78 -12.19 -5.70
C ALA A 128 7.70 -13.43 -5.68
N GLU A 129 8.68 -13.50 -4.81
CA GLU A 129 9.49 -14.73 -4.60
C GLU A 129 8.64 -15.87 -4.01
N VAL A 130 7.51 -15.54 -3.39
CA VAL A 130 6.64 -16.53 -2.74
C VAL A 130 5.31 -16.69 -3.48
N LEU A 131 4.76 -15.62 -4.03
CA LEU A 131 3.45 -15.57 -4.68
C LEU A 131 3.59 -15.16 -6.15
N PRO A 132 2.71 -15.64 -7.05
CA PRO A 132 2.72 -15.24 -8.45
C PRO A 132 2.25 -13.78 -8.61
N VAL A 133 3.22 -12.86 -8.71
CA VAL A 133 2.99 -11.43 -8.95
C VAL A 133 3.79 -11.00 -10.17
N PRO A 134 3.20 -11.01 -11.39
CA PRO A 134 3.93 -10.91 -12.64
C PRO A 134 4.79 -9.64 -12.74
N ARG A 135 4.28 -8.54 -12.26
CA ARG A 135 4.96 -7.25 -12.42
C ARG A 135 6.15 -7.04 -11.48
N ALA A 136 6.11 -7.63 -10.30
CA ALA A 136 7.24 -7.61 -9.38
C ALA A 136 8.36 -8.57 -9.83
N GLU A 137 8.02 -9.72 -10.44
CA GLU A 137 8.99 -10.67 -10.98
C GLU A 137 9.74 -10.12 -12.21
N ALA A 138 9.16 -9.18 -12.93
CA ALA A 138 9.72 -8.65 -14.16
C ALA A 138 10.88 -7.67 -13.92
N ARG A 139 11.97 -8.13 -13.29
CA ARG A 139 13.26 -7.39 -13.24
C ARG A 139 13.82 -7.07 -14.64
N GLN A 140 13.24 -7.64 -15.70
CA GLN A 140 13.56 -7.39 -17.11
C GLN A 140 12.55 -6.48 -17.81
N ARG A 141 11.96 -5.52 -17.08
CA ARG A 141 11.02 -4.59 -17.68
C ARG A 141 11.67 -3.75 -18.77
N THR A 142 10.99 -3.62 -19.87
CA THR A 142 11.37 -2.69 -20.95
C THR A 142 11.00 -1.24 -20.61
N ARG A 143 10.14 -1.02 -19.60
CA ARG A 143 9.59 0.27 -19.24
C ARG A 143 9.60 0.48 -17.72
N LYS A 144 10.06 1.67 -17.29
CA LYS A 144 10.00 2.07 -15.86
C LYS A 144 8.56 2.35 -15.42
N LEU A 145 8.30 2.18 -14.13
CA LEU A 145 7.03 2.57 -13.51
C LEU A 145 6.95 4.09 -13.39
N ARG A 146 5.79 4.65 -13.73
CA ARG A 146 5.62 6.11 -13.78
C ARG A 146 5.02 6.65 -12.48
N ILE A 147 5.65 7.71 -11.99
CA ILE A 147 5.16 8.50 -10.86
C ILE A 147 5.05 9.96 -11.30
N THR A 148 3.89 10.55 -11.09
CA THR A 148 3.64 11.97 -11.34
C THR A 148 3.52 12.70 -10.01
N LEU A 149 4.43 13.63 -9.77
CA LEU A 149 4.46 14.44 -8.57
C LEU A 149 3.70 15.73 -8.80
N GLN A 150 2.83 16.12 -7.88
CA GLN A 150 2.08 17.36 -7.94
C GLN A 150 2.63 18.37 -6.91
N PRO A 151 2.79 19.65 -7.27
CA PRO A 151 3.46 20.63 -6.41
C PRO A 151 2.70 20.94 -5.12
N ASN A 152 1.40 20.64 -5.09
CA ASN A 152 0.53 20.80 -3.91
C ASN A 152 -0.80 20.05 -4.09
N MET A 153 -1.60 19.99 -3.02
CA MET A 153 -2.92 19.34 -3.01
C MET A 153 -3.89 19.98 -4.02
N ALA A 154 -3.82 21.30 -4.25
CA ALA A 154 -4.70 21.96 -5.21
C ALA A 154 -4.41 21.49 -6.64
N ALA A 155 -3.14 21.42 -7.04
CA ALA A 155 -2.71 20.88 -8.32
C ALA A 155 -3.04 19.38 -8.45
N TYR A 156 -2.89 18.62 -7.38
CA TYR A 156 -3.27 17.22 -7.31
C TYR A 156 -4.76 17.02 -7.62
N HIS A 157 -5.65 17.78 -6.96
CA HIS A 157 -7.09 17.72 -7.23
C HIS A 157 -7.46 18.21 -8.63
N ALA A 158 -6.79 19.27 -9.11
CA ALA A 158 -7.01 19.76 -10.48
C ALA A 158 -6.60 18.74 -11.55
N ALA A 159 -5.61 17.89 -11.25
CA ALA A 159 -5.18 16.79 -12.11
C ALA A 159 -6.02 15.51 -11.96
N GLY A 160 -7.10 15.53 -11.20
CA GLY A 160 -8.02 14.40 -11.02
C GLY A 160 -7.80 13.59 -9.74
N GLY A 161 -6.90 14.01 -8.86
CA GLY A 161 -6.70 13.37 -7.56
C GLY A 161 -7.93 13.49 -6.67
N PRO A 162 -8.37 12.40 -6.02
CA PRO A 162 -9.57 12.40 -5.19
C PRO A 162 -9.43 13.31 -3.96
N LYS A 163 -10.54 13.94 -3.55
CA LYS A 163 -10.57 14.68 -2.29
C LYS A 163 -10.41 13.72 -1.10
N GLY A 164 -9.54 14.10 -0.17
CA GLY A 164 -9.27 13.31 1.03
C GLY A 164 -8.27 12.17 0.83
N SER A 165 -7.73 11.96 -0.36
CA SER A 165 -6.63 11.01 -0.58
C SER A 165 -5.28 11.71 -0.55
N ALA A 166 -4.24 10.98 -0.12
CA ALA A 166 -2.85 11.43 -0.07
C ALA A 166 -2.04 11.01 -1.31
N GLY A 167 -2.67 10.27 -2.22
CA GLY A 167 -2.15 9.78 -3.48
C GLY A 167 -3.24 9.04 -4.24
N VAL A 168 -2.97 8.65 -5.49
CA VAL A 168 -3.86 7.82 -6.30
C VAL A 168 -3.08 7.06 -7.36
N PHE A 169 -3.46 5.82 -7.58
CA PHE A 169 -3.04 5.04 -8.73
C PHE A 169 -4.08 5.12 -9.85
N PHE A 170 -3.62 5.45 -11.06
CA PHE A 170 -4.40 5.38 -12.28
C PHE A 170 -3.94 4.21 -13.12
N GLY A 171 -4.72 3.14 -13.10
CA GLY A 171 -4.50 1.95 -13.91
C GLY A 171 -5.57 1.83 -15.00
N GLN A 172 -5.15 1.63 -16.25
CA GLN A 172 -6.06 1.34 -17.35
C GLN A 172 -5.43 0.31 -18.28
N TYR A 173 -6.22 -0.66 -18.71
CA TYR A 173 -5.83 -1.69 -19.66
C TYR A 173 -6.89 -1.87 -20.75
N ARG A 174 -6.51 -2.51 -21.85
CA ARG A 174 -7.42 -2.81 -22.95
C ARG A 174 -8.52 -3.76 -22.51
N ALA A 175 -9.77 -3.42 -22.83
CA ALA A 175 -10.90 -4.27 -22.49
C ALA A 175 -10.84 -5.59 -23.23
N GLY A 176 -11.09 -6.69 -22.52
CA GLY A 176 -11.15 -8.05 -23.09
C GLY A 176 -9.81 -8.78 -23.16
N ALA A 177 -8.70 -8.15 -22.78
CA ALA A 177 -7.43 -8.86 -22.60
C ALA A 177 -7.49 -9.75 -21.36
N HIS A 178 -7.21 -11.04 -21.52
CA HIS A 178 -7.13 -11.97 -20.41
C HIS A 178 -6.35 -13.22 -20.80
N PRO A 179 -5.28 -13.60 -20.13
CA PRO A 179 -4.63 -12.84 -19.05
C PRO A 179 -4.06 -11.50 -19.51
N LEU A 180 -3.96 -10.55 -18.60
CA LEU A 180 -3.38 -9.23 -18.87
C LEU A 180 -1.87 -9.32 -19.08
N THR A 181 -1.36 -8.56 -20.06
CA THR A 181 0.07 -8.42 -20.33
C THR A 181 0.51 -6.95 -20.26
N GLU A 182 1.81 -6.68 -20.22
CA GLU A 182 2.35 -5.30 -20.28
C GLU A 182 1.90 -4.55 -21.53
N ALA A 183 1.66 -5.25 -22.65
CA ALA A 183 1.17 -4.64 -23.91
C ALA A 183 -0.28 -4.15 -23.84
N ASP A 184 -1.05 -4.66 -22.87
CA ASP A 184 -2.45 -4.30 -22.68
C ASP A 184 -2.61 -3.06 -21.80
N ILE A 185 -1.54 -2.59 -21.14
CA ILE A 185 -1.58 -1.44 -20.26
C ILE A 185 -1.63 -0.16 -21.11
N VAL A 186 -2.73 0.58 -20.96
CA VAL A 186 -2.95 1.88 -21.60
C VAL A 186 -2.42 3.02 -20.74
N MET A 187 -2.70 2.96 -19.43
CA MET A 187 -2.23 3.93 -18.44
C MET A 187 -1.82 3.20 -17.17
N ASP A 188 -0.77 3.69 -16.55
CA ASP A 188 -0.13 3.09 -15.40
C ASP A 188 0.72 4.16 -14.72
N GLN A 189 0.10 4.94 -13.86
CA GLN A 189 0.85 5.94 -13.11
C GLN A 189 0.30 6.12 -11.70
N VAL A 190 1.20 6.37 -10.78
CA VAL A 190 0.87 6.85 -9.43
C VAL A 190 0.99 8.37 -9.44
N MET A 191 0.01 9.07 -8.90
CA MET A 191 0.05 10.53 -8.72
C MET A 191 0.04 10.86 -7.23
N ILE A 192 1.02 11.69 -6.80
CA ILE A 192 1.27 12.02 -5.39
C ILE A 192 1.50 13.52 -5.25
N PRO A 193 0.86 14.22 -4.31
CA PRO A 193 1.20 15.60 -3.97
C PRO A 193 2.46 15.67 -3.10
N PHE A 194 3.21 16.75 -3.23
CA PHE A 194 4.46 16.97 -2.49
C PHE A 194 4.28 16.90 -0.95
N GLU A 195 3.16 17.40 -0.45
CA GLU A 195 2.86 17.39 0.97
C GLU A 195 2.82 15.97 1.56
N SER A 196 2.34 15.00 0.79
CA SER A 196 2.33 13.59 1.19
C SER A 196 3.74 13.00 1.29
N LEU A 197 4.73 13.64 0.66
CA LEU A 197 6.14 13.25 0.68
C LEU A 197 6.99 14.12 1.60
N GLY A 198 6.37 15.03 2.36
CA GLY A 198 7.10 15.98 3.19
C GLY A 198 7.95 16.97 2.39
N ILE A 199 7.57 17.23 1.14
CA ILE A 199 8.26 18.16 0.23
C ILE A 199 7.41 19.42 0.12
N ASN A 200 8.06 20.59 0.08
CA ASN A 200 7.38 21.87 -0.11
C ASN A 200 7.19 22.17 -1.61
N SER A 201 6.40 23.20 -1.90
CA SER A 201 6.10 23.63 -3.28
C SER A 201 7.34 24.10 -4.07
N SER A 202 8.47 24.37 -3.42
CA SER A 202 9.75 24.68 -4.07
C SER A 202 10.62 23.45 -4.34
N GLY A 203 10.13 22.24 -4.07
CA GLY A 203 10.85 20.99 -4.32
C GLY A 203 11.89 20.62 -3.27
N ALA A 204 11.83 21.20 -2.06
CA ALA A 204 12.75 20.91 -0.96
C ALA A 204 12.10 20.04 0.11
N VAL A 205 12.86 19.15 0.73
CA VAL A 205 12.40 18.36 1.89
C VAL A 205 12.16 19.29 3.08
N GLN A 206 10.95 19.25 3.64
CA GLN A 206 10.55 19.98 4.85
C GLN A 206 10.46 19.08 6.07
N ARG A 207 10.04 17.83 5.86
CA ARG A 207 9.75 16.87 6.93
C ARG A 207 10.40 15.55 6.60
N GLU A 208 11.04 14.94 7.58
CA GLU A 208 11.61 13.59 7.46
C GLU A 208 10.70 12.51 8.08
N ASP A 209 9.73 12.92 8.90
CA ASP A 209 8.78 12.04 9.59
C ASP A 209 7.44 11.96 8.85
N ILE A 210 7.50 11.60 7.57
CA ILE A 210 6.31 11.44 6.73
C ILE A 210 5.65 10.07 6.95
N ASP A 211 4.35 10.04 6.77
CA ASP A 211 3.63 8.78 6.62
C ASP A 211 3.82 8.25 5.20
N THR A 212 4.59 7.19 5.05
CA THR A 212 4.89 6.58 3.75
C THR A 212 3.83 5.58 3.30
N HIS A 213 2.89 5.23 4.19
CA HIS A 213 1.86 4.22 3.91
C HIS A 213 1.05 4.53 2.64
N PRO A 214 0.51 5.76 2.43
CA PRO A 214 -0.27 6.03 1.24
C PRO A 214 0.51 5.86 -0.07
N LEU A 215 1.78 6.31 -0.11
CA LEU A 215 2.62 6.11 -1.29
C LEU A 215 2.86 4.63 -1.58
N VAL A 216 3.23 3.86 -0.57
CA VAL A 216 3.52 2.43 -0.72
C VAL A 216 2.26 1.65 -1.13
N HIS A 217 1.11 2.04 -0.60
CA HIS A 217 -0.20 1.51 -0.99
C HIS A 217 -0.45 1.69 -2.50
N GLU A 218 -0.33 2.91 -3.03
CA GLU A 218 -0.56 3.19 -4.45
C GLU A 218 0.47 2.48 -5.36
N LEU A 219 1.72 2.40 -4.93
CA LEU A 219 2.76 1.67 -5.66
C LEU A 219 2.48 0.16 -5.70
N THR A 220 1.83 -0.38 -4.69
CA THR A 220 1.43 -1.78 -4.68
C THR A 220 0.33 -2.04 -5.69
N HIS A 221 -0.69 -1.19 -5.80
CA HIS A 221 -1.68 -1.28 -6.87
C HIS A 221 -1.02 -1.31 -8.26
N GLN A 222 -0.05 -0.41 -8.47
CA GLN A 222 0.69 -0.36 -9.74
C GLN A 222 1.42 -1.68 -10.04
N GLN A 223 1.94 -2.36 -9.03
CA GLN A 223 2.70 -3.59 -9.21
C GLN A 223 1.82 -4.84 -9.33
N PHE A 224 0.63 -4.82 -8.71
CA PHE A 224 -0.35 -5.90 -8.82
C PHE A 224 -1.34 -5.72 -9.98
N LEU A 225 -1.22 -4.66 -10.79
CA LEU A 225 -2.16 -4.33 -11.86
C LEU A 225 -2.48 -5.52 -12.80
N LEU A 226 -1.47 -6.28 -13.18
CA LEU A 226 -1.62 -7.40 -14.12
C LEU A 226 -2.29 -8.64 -13.51
N ASN A 227 -2.44 -8.70 -12.20
CA ASN A 227 -3.10 -9.82 -11.56
C ASN A 227 -4.63 -9.79 -11.70
N GLY A 228 -5.22 -8.65 -12.11
CA GLY A 228 -6.68 -8.52 -12.25
C GLY A 228 -7.42 -8.82 -10.96
N LEU A 229 -6.92 -8.35 -9.82
CA LEU A 229 -7.44 -8.71 -8.50
C LEU A 229 -8.86 -8.17 -8.28
N PRO A 230 -9.76 -8.94 -7.62
CA PRO A 230 -10.98 -8.38 -7.06
C PRO A 230 -10.65 -7.36 -5.98
N ILE A 231 -11.59 -6.45 -5.71
CA ILE A 231 -11.34 -5.26 -4.91
C ILE A 231 -10.75 -5.57 -3.52
N TRP A 232 -11.27 -6.58 -2.82
CA TRP A 232 -10.76 -6.94 -1.50
C TRP A 232 -9.27 -7.35 -1.50
N ALA A 233 -8.86 -8.10 -2.54
CA ALA A 233 -7.48 -8.54 -2.66
C ALA A 233 -6.56 -7.40 -3.11
N ASN A 234 -7.06 -6.54 -4.01
CA ASN A 234 -6.34 -5.36 -4.47
C ASN A 234 -6.04 -4.42 -3.31
N GLU A 235 -7.07 -4.04 -2.53
CA GLU A 235 -6.90 -3.20 -1.33
C GLU A 235 -6.13 -3.92 -0.22
N GLY A 236 -6.40 -5.21 -0.03
CA GLY A 236 -5.75 -6.00 1.00
C GLY A 236 -4.24 -6.12 0.82
N TRP A 237 -3.77 -6.29 -0.40
CA TRP A 237 -2.33 -6.32 -0.70
C TRP A 237 -1.71 -4.92 -0.60
N ALA A 238 -2.39 -3.89 -1.09
CA ALA A 238 -1.91 -2.52 -1.00
C ALA A 238 -1.76 -2.07 0.46
N GLU A 239 -2.76 -2.33 1.29
CA GLU A 239 -2.71 -2.11 2.74
C GLU A 239 -1.61 -2.95 3.40
N TYR A 240 -1.51 -4.25 3.06
CA TYR A 240 -0.54 -5.14 3.66
C TYR A 240 0.91 -4.67 3.45
N ILE A 241 1.27 -4.33 2.21
CA ILE A 241 2.61 -3.81 1.89
C ILE A 241 2.79 -2.41 2.49
N GLY A 242 1.76 -1.56 2.48
CA GLY A 242 1.76 -0.24 3.13
C GLY A 242 2.13 -0.30 4.62
N TYR A 243 1.74 -1.36 5.31
CA TYR A 243 2.11 -1.58 6.72
C TYR A 243 3.54 -2.10 6.93
N VAL A 244 4.27 -2.52 5.87
CA VAL A 244 5.65 -2.98 6.03
C VAL A 244 6.58 -1.77 6.29
N PRO A 245 7.08 -1.57 7.52
CA PRO A 245 7.88 -0.40 7.80
C PRO A 245 9.30 -0.56 7.25
N TYR A 246 9.82 0.54 6.71
CA TYR A 246 11.23 0.68 6.45
C TYR A 246 11.93 1.15 7.73
N VAL A 247 12.82 0.33 8.26
CA VAL A 247 13.56 0.60 9.51
C VAL A 247 15.05 0.49 9.25
N GLY A 248 15.74 1.62 9.24
CA GLY A 248 17.16 1.65 8.89
C GLY A 248 17.37 1.28 7.42
N GLU A 249 17.82 0.06 7.15
CA GLU A 249 18.08 -0.47 5.81
C GLU A 249 17.19 -1.66 5.46
N ASP A 250 16.31 -2.05 6.38
CA ASP A 250 15.51 -3.25 6.25
C ASP A 250 14.01 -2.94 6.19
N LEU A 251 13.33 -3.69 5.34
CA LEU A 251 11.87 -3.84 5.35
C LEU A 251 11.52 -4.96 6.33
N ASP A 252 10.67 -4.68 7.32
CA ASP A 252 10.34 -5.61 8.40
C ASP A 252 8.88 -6.07 8.31
N PHE A 253 8.65 -7.20 7.65
CA PHE A 253 7.33 -7.82 7.48
C PHE A 253 6.73 -8.33 8.80
N VAL A 254 7.56 -8.73 9.77
CA VAL A 254 7.09 -9.15 11.10
C VAL A 254 6.51 -7.97 11.87
N ARG A 255 7.19 -6.82 11.76
CA ARG A 255 6.70 -5.58 12.36
C ARG A 255 5.46 -5.05 11.61
N GLY A 256 5.42 -5.18 10.28
CA GLY A 256 4.23 -4.88 9.48
C GLY A 256 3.01 -5.63 9.99
N PHE A 257 3.11 -6.94 10.20
CA PHE A 257 2.03 -7.72 10.81
C PHE A 257 1.63 -7.21 12.20
N SER A 258 2.58 -6.77 13.02
CA SER A 258 2.28 -6.20 14.35
C SER A 258 1.50 -4.89 14.26
N LEU A 259 1.77 -4.06 13.25
CA LEU A 259 1.01 -2.83 12.97
C LEU A 259 -0.42 -3.15 12.50
N ILE A 260 -0.58 -4.10 11.58
CA ILE A 260 -1.89 -4.60 11.14
C ILE A 260 -2.70 -5.09 12.36
N LEU A 261 -2.09 -5.88 13.24
CA LEU A 261 -2.73 -6.37 14.45
C LEU A 261 -3.18 -5.23 15.38
N HIS A 262 -2.36 -4.17 15.50
CA HIS A 262 -2.72 -2.99 16.29
C HIS A 262 -3.94 -2.28 15.71
N THR A 263 -3.94 -1.99 14.40
CA THR A 263 -5.07 -1.36 13.70
C THR A 263 -6.33 -2.21 13.83
N ALA A 264 -6.26 -3.51 13.58
CA ALA A 264 -7.40 -4.41 13.71
C ALA A 264 -8.00 -4.39 15.14
N LYS A 265 -7.18 -4.31 16.19
CA LYS A 265 -7.67 -4.17 17.57
C LYS A 265 -8.39 -2.85 17.81
N GLN A 266 -7.86 -1.75 17.28
CA GLN A 266 -8.53 -0.45 17.40
C GLN A 266 -9.88 -0.45 16.68
N ARG A 267 -9.96 -1.01 15.46
CA ARG A 267 -11.20 -1.11 14.70
C ARG A 267 -12.23 -2.01 15.39
N ALA A 268 -11.81 -3.16 15.91
CA ALA A 268 -12.67 -4.06 16.68
C ALA A 268 -13.26 -3.36 17.91
N ALA A 269 -12.48 -2.56 18.65
CA ALA A 269 -12.94 -1.80 19.80
C ALA A 269 -14.04 -0.76 19.47
N HIS A 270 -14.16 -0.37 18.22
CA HIS A 270 -15.20 0.54 17.70
C HIS A 270 -16.31 -0.19 16.93
N ASN A 271 -16.40 -1.52 17.02
CA ASN A 271 -17.37 -2.37 16.31
C ASN A 271 -17.30 -2.24 14.76
N ALA A 272 -16.20 -1.71 14.21
CA ALA A 272 -16.03 -1.55 12.78
C ALA A 272 -15.77 -2.87 12.02
N LEU A 273 -15.56 -3.97 12.76
CA LEU A 273 -15.32 -5.33 12.23
C LEU A 273 -16.50 -6.28 12.48
N ASP A 274 -17.71 -5.73 12.64
CA ASP A 274 -18.96 -6.49 12.73
C ASP A 274 -19.73 -6.36 11.41
N PHE A 275 -19.69 -7.39 10.57
CA PHE A 275 -20.20 -7.39 9.21
C PHE A 275 -21.55 -8.14 9.11
N ASP A 276 -22.41 -7.69 8.22
CA ASP A 276 -23.72 -8.29 7.90
C ASP A 276 -23.70 -9.17 6.63
N PHE A 277 -22.50 -9.37 6.07
CA PHE A 277 -22.21 -10.28 4.97
C PHE A 277 -21.25 -11.40 5.40
N LYS A 278 -21.17 -12.50 4.65
CA LYS A 278 -20.23 -13.60 4.91
C LYS A 278 -18.86 -13.36 4.28
N LEU A 279 -17.83 -14.04 4.79
CA LEU A 279 -16.46 -13.90 4.30
C LEU A 279 -16.31 -14.36 2.84
N ASP A 280 -17.08 -15.35 2.38
CA ASP A 280 -17.07 -15.79 0.98
C ASP A 280 -17.76 -14.79 0.04
N GLU A 281 -18.81 -14.11 0.48
CA GLU A 281 -19.44 -13.00 -0.25
C GLU A 281 -18.46 -11.84 -0.45
N PHE A 282 -17.60 -11.58 0.54
CA PHE A 282 -16.56 -10.57 0.45
C PHE A 282 -15.54 -10.84 -0.66
N PHE A 283 -15.24 -12.09 -0.96
CA PHE A 283 -14.26 -12.46 -1.98
C PHE A 283 -14.70 -12.13 -3.42
N THR A 284 -15.99 -12.00 -3.66
CA THR A 284 -16.56 -11.67 -4.97
C THR A 284 -17.28 -10.33 -5.01
N MET A 285 -17.23 -9.59 -3.89
CA MET A 285 -17.87 -8.28 -3.74
C MET A 285 -17.32 -7.29 -4.75
N ASP A 286 -18.18 -6.52 -5.38
CA ASP A 286 -17.77 -5.43 -6.27
C ASP A 286 -17.31 -4.19 -5.48
N GLN A 287 -16.61 -3.30 -6.18
CA GLN A 287 -16.03 -2.11 -5.58
C GLN A 287 -17.07 -1.17 -4.95
N SER A 288 -18.21 -0.98 -5.61
CA SER A 288 -19.26 -0.05 -5.14
C SER A 288 -19.90 -0.56 -3.86
N THR A 289 -20.14 -1.85 -3.78
CA THR A 289 -20.67 -2.53 -2.60
C THR A 289 -19.67 -2.45 -1.44
N MET A 290 -18.40 -2.78 -1.67
CA MET A 290 -17.35 -2.74 -0.66
C MET A 290 -17.21 -1.33 -0.05
N TYR A 291 -17.16 -0.30 -0.89
CA TYR A 291 -17.05 1.09 -0.43
C TYR A 291 -18.34 1.59 0.23
N GLY A 292 -19.50 1.06 -0.14
CA GLY A 292 -20.78 1.36 0.46
C GLY A 292 -20.89 1.01 1.96
N TYR A 293 -20.05 0.11 2.45
CA TYR A 293 -19.98 -0.26 3.87
C TYR A 293 -19.24 0.78 4.74
N MET A 294 -18.29 1.52 4.20
CA MET A 294 -17.49 2.48 4.98
C MET A 294 -18.30 3.60 5.61
N PRO A 295 -19.24 4.29 4.92
CA PRO A 295 -20.11 5.28 5.54
C PRO A 295 -21.01 4.72 6.64
N GLN A 296 -21.22 3.39 6.66
CA GLN A 296 -21.98 2.69 7.69
C GLN A 296 -21.13 2.31 8.92
N GLY A 297 -19.86 2.76 8.95
CA GLY A 297 -18.91 2.47 10.03
C GLY A 297 -18.29 1.07 9.97
N LYS A 298 -18.44 0.35 8.85
CA LYS A 298 -17.81 -0.97 8.63
C LYS A 298 -16.49 -0.80 7.88
N ASP A 299 -15.41 -1.29 8.45
CA ASP A 299 -14.07 -1.10 7.90
C ASP A 299 -13.66 -2.26 6.99
N THR A 300 -14.12 -2.22 5.75
CA THR A 300 -13.79 -3.23 4.73
C THR A 300 -12.32 -3.20 4.30
N TYR A 301 -11.62 -2.06 4.42
CA TYR A 301 -10.18 -1.98 4.19
C TYR A 301 -9.40 -2.77 5.25
N THR A 302 -9.74 -2.57 6.53
CA THR A 302 -9.14 -3.38 7.60
C THR A 302 -9.48 -4.85 7.42
N LEU A 303 -10.70 -5.22 6.99
CA LEU A 303 -11.03 -6.62 6.67
C LEU A 303 -10.16 -7.16 5.54
N SER A 304 -9.91 -6.35 4.49
CA SER A 304 -9.06 -6.73 3.35
C SER A 304 -7.65 -7.08 3.80
N VAL A 305 -6.99 -6.20 4.54
CA VAL A 305 -5.63 -6.46 5.04
C VAL A 305 -5.60 -7.58 6.07
N MET A 306 -6.63 -7.72 6.92
CA MET A 306 -6.76 -8.85 7.83
C MET A 306 -6.87 -10.18 7.06
N THR A 307 -7.56 -10.19 5.93
CA THR A 307 -7.71 -11.38 5.10
C THR A 307 -6.37 -11.80 4.50
N VAL A 308 -5.61 -10.87 3.92
CA VAL A 308 -4.25 -11.14 3.45
C VAL A 308 -3.36 -11.63 4.59
N ALA A 309 -3.33 -10.90 5.72
CA ALA A 309 -2.51 -11.26 6.88
C ALA A 309 -2.91 -12.62 7.50
N PHE A 310 -4.17 -13.01 7.44
CA PHE A 310 -4.61 -14.34 7.86
C PHE A 310 -3.92 -15.43 7.03
N PHE A 311 -4.00 -15.34 5.72
CA PHE A 311 -3.41 -16.36 4.84
C PHE A 311 -1.89 -16.43 4.97
N VAL A 312 -1.21 -15.28 5.08
CA VAL A 312 0.27 -15.26 5.08
C VAL A 312 0.90 -15.43 6.46
N HIS A 313 0.21 -15.09 7.55
CA HIS A 313 0.78 -15.12 8.91
C HIS A 313 0.06 -16.05 9.90
N LEU A 314 -1.25 -16.19 9.81
CA LEU A 314 -2.03 -16.89 10.84
C LEU A 314 -2.37 -18.33 10.48
N ASP A 315 -2.56 -18.62 9.20
CA ASP A 315 -2.91 -19.96 8.71
C ASP A 315 -1.68 -20.78 8.26
N GLY A 316 -0.50 -20.17 8.26
CA GLY A 316 0.76 -20.84 7.96
C GLY A 316 0.87 -21.32 6.52
N LYS A 317 1.54 -22.48 6.33
CA LYS A 317 1.80 -23.03 4.99
C LYS A 317 0.53 -23.24 4.17
N ARG A 318 -0.57 -23.68 4.79
CA ARG A 318 -1.85 -23.89 4.10
C ARG A 318 -2.38 -22.58 3.51
N GLY A 319 -2.33 -21.48 4.27
CA GLY A 319 -2.79 -20.18 3.83
C GLY A 319 -1.96 -19.64 2.66
N ILE A 320 -0.64 -19.77 2.73
CA ILE A 320 0.27 -19.35 1.65
C ILE A 320 -0.02 -20.14 0.37
N GLU A 321 -0.17 -21.47 0.45
CA GLU A 321 -0.47 -22.30 -0.72
C GLU A 321 -1.87 -22.02 -1.29
N ALA A 322 -2.85 -21.73 -0.43
CA ALA A 322 -4.18 -21.30 -0.88
C ALA A 322 -4.10 -19.97 -1.65
N MET A 323 -3.33 -19.00 -1.13
CA MET A 323 -3.13 -17.71 -1.77
C MET A 323 -2.36 -17.83 -3.09
N LYS A 324 -1.33 -18.70 -3.16
CA LYS A 324 -0.61 -19.01 -4.42
C LYS A 324 -1.57 -19.53 -5.47
N SER A 325 -2.37 -20.54 -5.12
CA SER A 325 -3.33 -21.15 -6.06
C SER A 325 -4.40 -20.18 -6.51
N TYR A 326 -4.86 -19.29 -5.60
CA TYR A 326 -5.82 -18.23 -5.88
C TYR A 326 -5.26 -17.21 -6.88
N LEU A 327 -4.08 -16.67 -6.62
CA LEU A 327 -3.45 -15.68 -7.50
C LEU A 327 -3.12 -16.28 -8.86
N GLN A 328 -2.65 -17.54 -8.91
CA GLN A 328 -2.39 -18.24 -10.16
C GLN A 328 -3.68 -18.43 -10.97
N ALA A 329 -4.78 -18.78 -10.33
CA ALA A 329 -6.06 -18.91 -11.01
C ALA A 329 -6.53 -17.61 -11.66
N LEU A 330 -6.33 -16.48 -11.01
CA LEU A 330 -6.62 -15.15 -11.59
C LEU A 330 -5.72 -14.86 -12.79
N LEU A 331 -4.42 -15.17 -12.71
CA LEU A 331 -3.50 -15.05 -13.84
C LEU A 331 -3.85 -15.97 -15.02
N ASP A 332 -4.37 -17.16 -14.73
CA ASP A 332 -4.84 -18.12 -15.72
C ASP A 332 -6.21 -17.74 -16.32
N GLY A 333 -6.79 -16.63 -15.91
CA GLY A 333 -8.03 -16.13 -16.46
C GLY A 333 -9.30 -16.67 -15.83
N LYS A 334 -9.23 -17.24 -14.65
CA LYS A 334 -10.42 -17.69 -13.93
C LYS A 334 -11.28 -16.51 -13.46
N SER A 335 -12.59 -16.73 -13.38
CA SER A 335 -13.49 -15.76 -12.77
C SER A 335 -13.20 -15.57 -11.28
N TYR A 336 -13.72 -14.49 -10.68
CA TYR A 336 -13.55 -14.23 -9.24
C TYR A 336 -14.20 -15.33 -8.40
N GLU A 337 -15.33 -15.89 -8.85
CA GLU A 337 -16.03 -16.99 -8.19
C GLU A 337 -15.23 -18.31 -8.26
N GLU A 338 -14.63 -18.62 -9.42
CA GLU A 338 -13.76 -19.78 -9.58
C GLU A 338 -12.51 -19.65 -8.70
N ALA A 339 -11.85 -18.47 -8.69
CA ALA A 339 -10.70 -18.21 -7.87
C ALA A 339 -11.04 -18.26 -6.37
N ALA A 340 -12.16 -17.66 -5.94
CA ALA A 340 -12.65 -17.76 -4.56
C ALA A 340 -12.90 -19.22 -4.14
N SER A 341 -13.45 -20.03 -5.03
CA SER A 341 -13.65 -21.47 -4.76
C SER A 341 -12.32 -22.19 -4.52
N ILE A 342 -11.27 -21.84 -5.27
CA ILE A 342 -9.91 -22.39 -5.09
C ILE A 342 -9.33 -21.94 -3.73
N LEU A 343 -9.53 -20.67 -3.35
CA LEU A 343 -9.09 -20.14 -2.05
C LEU A 343 -9.79 -20.86 -0.87
N ILE A 344 -11.06 -21.23 -1.02
CA ILE A 344 -11.88 -21.90 -0.01
C ILE A 344 -11.59 -23.42 0.08
N ALA A 345 -11.23 -24.06 -1.03
CA ALA A 345 -11.11 -25.52 -1.13
C ALA A 345 -10.28 -26.18 0.00
N PRO A 346 -9.13 -25.64 0.45
CA PRO A 346 -8.34 -26.21 1.54
C PRO A 346 -9.08 -26.29 2.89
N TYR A 347 -10.18 -25.54 3.03
CA TYR A 347 -11.00 -25.48 4.24
C TYR A 347 -12.28 -26.34 4.13
N ARG A 348 -12.52 -26.94 2.96
CA ARG A 348 -13.66 -27.79 2.62
C ARG A 348 -15.01 -27.06 2.49
N SER A 349 -15.16 -25.86 3.06
CA SER A 349 -16.33 -25.00 2.90
C SER A 349 -16.04 -23.55 3.30
N ALA A 350 -16.85 -22.62 2.80
CA ALA A 350 -16.81 -21.21 3.18
C ALA A 350 -17.04 -21.01 4.69
N ASP A 351 -18.01 -21.68 5.28
CA ASP A 351 -18.31 -21.61 6.71
C ASP A 351 -17.09 -22.05 7.57
N ARG A 352 -16.36 -23.09 7.15
CA ARG A 352 -15.14 -23.53 7.86
C ARG A 352 -13.99 -22.57 7.70
N LEU A 353 -13.82 -21.98 6.54
CA LEU A 353 -12.84 -20.90 6.34
C LEU A 353 -13.17 -19.73 7.25
N GLN A 354 -14.41 -19.22 7.24
CA GLN A 354 -14.85 -18.12 8.10
C GLN A 354 -14.63 -18.43 9.59
N GLN A 355 -15.01 -19.61 10.05
CA GLN A 355 -14.76 -20.04 11.45
C GLN A 355 -13.26 -20.09 11.78
N THR A 356 -12.42 -20.53 10.83
CA THR A 356 -10.97 -20.58 11.02
C THR A 356 -10.39 -19.17 11.10
N PHE A 357 -10.82 -18.27 10.23
CA PHE A 357 -10.49 -16.86 10.23
C PHE A 357 -10.83 -16.19 11.56
N VAL A 358 -12.09 -16.29 11.99
CA VAL A 358 -12.57 -15.71 13.25
C VAL A 358 -11.77 -16.25 14.45
N ARG A 359 -11.54 -17.57 14.53
CA ARG A 359 -10.73 -18.16 15.61
C ARG A 359 -9.29 -17.68 15.60
N ALA A 360 -8.67 -17.55 14.43
CA ALA A 360 -7.30 -17.08 14.29
C ALA A 360 -7.16 -15.66 14.83
N TRP A 361 -8.04 -14.74 14.44
CA TRP A 361 -8.02 -13.36 14.90
C TRP A 361 -8.39 -13.25 16.40
N LYS A 362 -9.37 -14.01 16.87
CA LYS A 362 -9.71 -14.08 18.31
C LYS A 362 -8.52 -14.52 19.15
N SER A 363 -7.67 -15.45 18.67
CA SER A 363 -6.44 -15.84 19.35
C SER A 363 -5.44 -14.69 19.51
N LYS A 364 -5.55 -13.65 18.66
CA LYS A 364 -4.78 -12.39 18.69
C LYS A 364 -5.49 -11.28 19.45
N LYS A 365 -6.63 -11.57 20.10
CA LYS A 365 -7.47 -10.60 20.81
C LYS A 365 -8.07 -9.53 19.86
N VAL A 366 -8.44 -9.96 18.66
CA VAL A 366 -9.23 -9.16 17.70
C VAL A 366 -10.56 -9.87 17.54
N GLU A 367 -11.64 -9.15 17.81
CA GLU A 367 -12.99 -9.63 17.58
C GLU A 367 -13.45 -9.18 16.20
N VAL A 368 -13.87 -10.14 15.40
CA VAL A 368 -14.50 -9.94 14.10
C VAL A 368 -15.70 -10.85 14.04
N SER A 369 -16.82 -10.35 13.56
CA SER A 369 -18.06 -11.11 13.45
C SER A 369 -18.66 -11.04 12.06
N PHE A 370 -19.35 -12.10 11.71
CA PHE A 370 -20.10 -12.29 10.50
C PHE A 370 -21.46 -12.94 10.85
N PRO A 371 -22.47 -12.85 9.97
CA PRO A 371 -23.77 -13.48 10.20
C PRO A 371 -23.63 -14.96 10.56
N LYS A 372 -24.39 -15.38 11.59
CA LYS A 372 -24.61 -16.81 11.87
C LYS A 372 -25.65 -17.32 10.89
N LYS A 373 -25.53 -18.57 10.49
CA LYS A 373 -26.59 -19.27 9.79
C LYS A 373 -27.84 -19.35 10.64
#